data_5766c2674e0d6831f80b2a6cca950528
#
_entry.id   5766c2674e0d6831f80b2a6cca950528
#
_cell.length_a   1.000
_cell.length_b   1.000
_cell.length_c   1.000
_cell.angle_alpha   90.00
_cell.angle_beta   90.00
_cell.angle_gamma   90.00
#
_symmetry.space_group_name_H-M   'P 1'
#
loop_
_entity.id
_entity.type
_entity.pdbx_description
1 polymer ?
#
loop_
_entity_poly.entity_id
_entity_poly.type
_entity_poly.pdbx_seq_one_letter_code
_entity_poly.pdbx_strand_id
1 'polypeptide(L)'
;MADWVRRSFSSAGLTQIPPGRHLRALQDRFGGGVVMLCIDVSGSMDGKRILEAVRGAKTFVHEAVEARYKVGVMLWNTQVVALSEPTANGKAALKTLAPVKQASGGNHLIDPLERCHQILDRFKDDPDRVVALFGDGDLTPKGQVLSKVAQMKAENIRFVTRGLGSAAAQEFGTISSEEPSSAAIGDVGGLADGIATMAASLKPRGLAG
;
A
#
# COMPACT_ATOMS: atom_id res chain seq x y z
N MET A 1 50.90 35.26 4.41
CA MET A 1 50.00 34.69 3.38
C MET A 1 49.75 33.23 3.76
N ALA A 2 48.54 32.92 4.18
CA ALA A 2 48.20 31.57 4.64
C ALA A 2 47.77 30.72 3.43
N ASP A 3 48.50 29.64 3.22
CA ASP A 3 48.34 28.71 2.12
C ASP A 3 47.14 27.79 2.41
N TRP A 4 46.01 27.94 1.68
CA TRP A 4 44.82 27.12 1.80
C TRP A 4 45.02 25.84 0.99
N VAL A 5 45.36 24.74 1.67
CA VAL A 5 45.43 23.41 1.08
C VAL A 5 44.02 22.98 0.64
N ARG A 6 43.75 23.01 -0.67
CA ARG A 6 42.56 22.36 -1.26
C ARG A 6 42.71 20.84 -1.13
N ARG A 7 42.01 20.24 -0.17
CA ARG A 7 41.85 18.79 -0.14
C ARG A 7 40.76 18.40 -1.15
N SER A 8 41.18 17.82 -2.25
CA SER A 8 40.24 17.12 -3.15
C SER A 8 39.83 15.81 -2.52
N PHE A 9 38.55 15.65 -2.19
CA PHE A 9 37.97 14.35 -1.82
C PHE A 9 37.69 13.60 -3.11
N SER A 10 38.48 12.56 -3.42
CA SER A 10 38.11 11.60 -4.44
C SER A 10 37.06 10.68 -3.87
N SER A 11 35.92 10.51 -4.57
CA SER A 11 34.80 9.62 -4.17
C SER A 11 35.11 8.12 -4.35
N ALA A 12 36.32 7.77 -4.79
CA ALA A 12 36.77 6.38 -4.89
C ALA A 12 37.24 5.91 -3.50
N GLY A 13 36.32 5.37 -2.70
CA GLY A 13 36.68 4.79 -1.39
C GLY A 13 35.70 5.05 -0.25
N LEU A 14 34.49 5.55 -0.53
CA LEU A 14 33.41 5.48 0.43
C LEU A 14 32.99 4.02 0.57
N THR A 15 33.69 3.28 1.45
CA THR A 15 33.15 2.05 2.01
C THR A 15 31.78 2.39 2.52
N GLN A 16 30.74 1.73 2.01
CA GLN A 16 29.38 1.83 2.54
C GLN A 16 29.40 1.24 3.94
N ILE A 17 29.75 2.07 4.91
CA ILE A 17 29.61 1.71 6.34
C ILE A 17 28.12 1.61 6.56
N PRO A 18 27.59 0.44 6.93
CA PRO A 18 26.16 0.33 7.22
C PRO A 18 25.80 1.39 8.27
N PRO A 19 24.70 2.13 8.05
CA PRO A 19 24.33 3.23 8.94
C PRO A 19 24.29 2.75 10.37
N GLY A 20 24.95 3.47 11.26
CA GLY A 20 24.97 3.18 12.70
C GLY A 20 23.54 3.16 13.26
N ARG A 21 23.34 2.54 14.43
CA ARG A 21 22.00 2.40 15.06
C ARG A 21 21.20 3.71 15.10
N HIS A 22 21.87 4.85 15.33
CA HIS A 22 21.23 6.17 15.34
C HIS A 22 20.76 6.63 13.94
N LEU A 23 21.56 6.34 12.89
CA LEU A 23 21.15 6.66 11.52
C LEU A 23 20.01 5.76 11.05
N ARG A 24 19.99 4.49 11.44
CA ARG A 24 18.86 3.58 11.20
C ARG A 24 17.60 4.06 11.91
N ALA A 25 17.71 4.43 13.20
CA ALA A 25 16.59 4.98 13.96
C ALA A 25 16.07 6.30 13.36
N LEU A 26 16.95 7.14 12.81
CA LEU A 26 16.55 8.34 12.07
C LEU A 26 15.93 8.00 10.72
N GLN A 27 16.47 7.03 9.99
CA GLN A 27 15.91 6.54 8.72
C GLN A 27 14.54 5.88 8.93
N ASP A 28 14.36 5.13 10.02
CA ASP A 28 13.08 4.53 10.41
C ASP A 28 12.07 5.62 10.84
N ARG A 29 12.56 6.72 11.39
CA ARG A 29 11.73 7.85 11.86
C ARG A 29 11.36 8.86 10.78
N PHE A 30 12.17 8.99 9.72
CA PHE A 30 11.99 9.95 8.63
C PHE A 30 11.71 9.30 7.27
N GLY A 31 11.67 7.99 7.16
CA GLY A 31 11.49 7.29 5.91
C GLY A 31 10.34 6.29 5.93
N GLY A 32 9.40 6.47 5.01
CA GLY A 32 8.39 5.49 4.73
C GLY A 32 7.28 5.42 5.78
N GLY A 33 6.81 4.23 6.01
CA GLY A 33 5.70 3.91 6.89
C GLY A 33 5.37 2.43 6.77
N VAL A 34 4.11 2.10 6.98
CA VAL A 34 3.59 0.75 6.79
C VAL A 34 2.36 0.80 5.89
N VAL A 35 2.28 -0.10 4.93
CA VAL A 35 1.12 -0.23 4.04
C VAL A 35 0.64 -1.67 3.97
N MET A 36 -0.69 -1.83 4.07
CA MET A 36 -1.39 -3.05 3.74
C MET A 36 -2.06 -2.87 2.39
N LEU A 37 -1.58 -3.60 1.37
CA LEU A 37 -2.22 -3.67 0.06
C LEU A 37 -3.30 -4.75 0.09
N CYS A 38 -4.55 -4.34 -0.02
CA CYS A 38 -5.73 -5.19 0.03
C CYS A 38 -6.32 -5.31 -1.37
N ILE A 39 -6.40 -6.53 -1.89
CA ILE A 39 -6.88 -6.82 -3.24
C ILE A 39 -8.10 -7.72 -3.16
N ASP A 40 -9.16 -7.27 -3.79
CA ASP A 40 -10.37 -8.05 -4.02
C ASP A 40 -10.08 -9.23 -4.96
N VAL A 41 -10.39 -10.42 -4.50
CA VAL A 41 -10.33 -11.67 -5.28
C VAL A 41 -11.70 -12.34 -5.35
N SER A 42 -12.78 -11.56 -5.27
CA SER A 42 -14.16 -12.02 -5.46
C SER A 42 -14.41 -12.51 -6.89
N GLY A 43 -15.52 -13.20 -7.13
CA GLY A 43 -15.82 -13.84 -8.41
C GLY A 43 -15.90 -12.87 -9.58
N SER A 44 -16.29 -11.61 -9.37
CA SER A 44 -16.30 -10.55 -10.40
C SER A 44 -14.90 -10.21 -10.92
N MET A 45 -13.87 -10.44 -10.10
CA MET A 45 -12.47 -10.23 -10.45
C MET A 45 -11.86 -11.35 -11.30
N ASP A 46 -12.57 -12.45 -11.55
CA ASP A 46 -11.98 -13.60 -12.24
C ASP A 46 -11.54 -13.31 -13.69
N GLY A 47 -10.65 -14.17 -14.20
CA GLY A 47 -10.11 -14.08 -15.54
C GLY A 47 -9.03 -13.01 -15.70
N LYS A 48 -9.17 -12.13 -16.69
CA LYS A 48 -8.16 -11.11 -17.01
C LYS A 48 -7.97 -10.08 -15.89
N ARG A 49 -9.05 -9.75 -15.16
CA ARG A 49 -9.02 -8.75 -14.10
C ARG A 49 -8.05 -9.13 -12.99
N ILE A 50 -8.13 -10.34 -12.46
CA ILE A 50 -7.25 -10.78 -11.37
C ILE A 50 -5.78 -10.87 -11.81
N LEU A 51 -5.52 -11.25 -13.06
CA LEU A 51 -4.16 -11.30 -13.59
C LEU A 51 -3.54 -9.90 -13.67
N GLU A 52 -4.30 -8.93 -14.16
CA GLU A 52 -3.86 -7.53 -14.22
C GLU A 52 -3.72 -6.91 -12.82
N ALA A 53 -4.64 -7.21 -11.90
CA ALA A 53 -4.56 -6.76 -10.52
C ALA A 53 -3.29 -7.30 -9.83
N VAL A 54 -2.96 -8.56 -10.01
CA VAL A 54 -1.73 -9.16 -9.48
C VAL A 54 -0.49 -8.53 -10.11
N ARG A 55 -0.51 -8.21 -11.40
CA ARG A 55 0.59 -7.52 -12.07
C ARG A 55 0.83 -6.14 -11.47
N GLY A 56 -0.21 -5.33 -11.33
CA GLY A 56 -0.14 -4.01 -10.72
C GLY A 56 0.27 -4.06 -9.25
N ALA A 57 -0.25 -5.05 -8.51
CA ALA A 57 0.12 -5.27 -7.11
C ALA A 57 1.62 -5.56 -6.91
N LYS A 58 2.22 -6.35 -7.81
CA LYS A 58 3.67 -6.60 -7.76
C LYS A 58 4.48 -5.32 -8.00
N THR A 59 4.07 -4.50 -8.96
CA THR A 59 4.69 -3.19 -9.21
C THR A 59 4.53 -2.28 -7.99
N PHE A 60 3.32 -2.18 -7.43
CA PHE A 60 3.07 -1.44 -6.19
C PHE A 60 4.00 -1.88 -5.04
N VAL A 61 4.18 -3.18 -4.83
CA VAL A 61 5.06 -3.70 -3.77
C VAL A 61 6.50 -3.23 -3.97
N HIS A 62 7.02 -3.25 -5.20
CA HIS A 62 8.38 -2.77 -5.49
C HIS A 62 8.52 -1.28 -5.21
N GLU A 63 7.60 -0.46 -5.73
CA GLU A 63 7.62 0.99 -5.54
C GLU A 63 7.44 1.39 -4.07
N ALA A 64 6.56 0.70 -3.33
CA ALA A 64 6.37 0.94 -1.90
C ALA A 64 7.64 0.60 -1.09
N VAL A 65 8.34 -0.48 -1.43
CA VAL A 65 9.64 -0.81 -0.82
C VAL A 65 10.70 0.24 -1.15
N GLU A 66 10.76 0.74 -2.38
CA GLU A 66 11.64 1.84 -2.78
C GLU A 66 11.32 3.12 -2.02
N ALA A 67 10.03 3.40 -1.77
CA ALA A 67 9.56 4.48 -0.90
C ALA A 67 9.78 4.21 0.60
N ARG A 68 10.46 3.10 0.94
CA ARG A 68 10.82 2.67 2.31
C ARG A 68 9.64 2.29 3.20
N TYR A 69 8.53 1.86 2.61
CA TYR A 69 7.42 1.29 3.36
C TYR A 69 7.65 -0.18 3.71
N LYS A 70 7.22 -0.58 4.89
CA LYS A 70 6.96 -1.98 5.21
C LYS A 70 5.68 -2.38 4.49
N VAL A 71 5.74 -3.41 3.66
CA VAL A 71 4.61 -3.80 2.79
C VAL A 71 4.06 -5.15 3.18
N GLY A 72 2.77 -5.20 3.50
CA GLY A 72 1.96 -6.40 3.61
C GLY A 72 0.96 -6.49 2.47
N VAL A 73 0.49 -7.69 2.18
CA VAL A 73 -0.57 -7.94 1.20
C VAL A 73 -1.67 -8.76 1.83
N MET A 74 -2.90 -8.39 1.55
CA MET A 74 -4.10 -9.15 1.91
C MET A 74 -4.94 -9.38 0.65
N LEU A 75 -5.31 -10.62 0.42
CA LEU A 75 -6.29 -11.02 -0.59
C LEU A 75 -7.60 -11.35 0.11
N TRP A 76 -8.69 -10.82 -0.38
CA TRP A 76 -9.98 -10.96 0.27
C TRP A 76 -11.12 -11.17 -0.72
N ASN A 77 -12.15 -11.86 -0.27
CA ASN A 77 -13.46 -12.00 -0.91
C ASN A 77 -14.57 -11.92 0.17
N THR A 78 -15.24 -13.01 0.51
CA THR A 78 -16.12 -13.07 1.70
C THR A 78 -15.34 -13.12 3.01
N GLN A 79 -14.05 -13.39 2.95
CA GLN A 79 -13.14 -13.49 4.08
C GLN A 79 -11.71 -13.17 3.64
N VAL A 80 -10.76 -13.15 4.56
CA VAL A 80 -9.34 -13.09 4.22
C VAL A 80 -8.89 -14.42 3.63
N VAL A 81 -8.52 -14.42 2.35
CA VAL A 81 -8.09 -15.61 1.58
C VAL A 81 -6.61 -15.88 1.77
N ALA A 82 -5.80 -14.84 1.74
CA ALA A 82 -4.36 -14.93 1.97
C ALA A 82 -3.83 -13.62 2.57
N LEU A 83 -2.79 -13.76 3.37
CA LEU A 83 -2.21 -12.62 4.10
C LEU A 83 -0.70 -12.76 4.18
N SER A 84 0.01 -11.67 3.97
CA SER A 84 1.39 -11.49 4.40
C SER A 84 1.51 -10.28 5.33
N GLU A 85 2.24 -10.44 6.41
CA GLU A 85 2.57 -9.37 7.34
C GLU A 85 3.50 -8.33 6.68
N PRO A 86 3.45 -7.06 7.08
CA PRO A 86 4.30 -6.01 6.54
C PRO A 86 5.79 -6.28 6.79
N THR A 87 6.59 -6.26 5.73
CA THR A 87 8.05 -6.41 5.79
C THR A 87 8.75 -5.35 4.95
N ALA A 88 9.94 -4.93 5.37
CA ALA A 88 10.71 -3.89 4.69
C ALA A 88 11.23 -4.30 3.30
N ASN A 89 11.28 -5.60 2.99
CA ASN A 89 11.80 -6.10 1.72
C ASN A 89 10.71 -6.60 0.75
N GLY A 90 9.44 -6.57 1.15
CA GLY A 90 8.30 -6.98 0.33
C GLY A 90 8.27 -8.45 -0.13
N LYS A 91 9.26 -9.28 0.25
CA LYS A 91 9.36 -10.68 -0.25
C LYS A 91 8.14 -11.52 0.11
N ALA A 92 7.63 -11.37 1.34
CA ALA A 92 6.44 -12.09 1.78
C ALA A 92 5.20 -11.66 0.95
N ALA A 93 5.05 -10.36 0.69
CA ALA A 93 3.99 -9.82 -0.15
C ALA A 93 4.03 -10.39 -1.57
N LEU A 94 5.20 -10.39 -2.22
CA LEU A 94 5.38 -10.96 -3.55
C LEU A 94 5.10 -12.47 -3.58
N LYS A 95 5.49 -13.21 -2.51
CA LYS A 95 5.19 -14.64 -2.38
C LYS A 95 3.69 -14.91 -2.27
N THR A 96 2.95 -14.06 -1.56
CA THR A 96 1.49 -14.16 -1.42
C THR A 96 0.78 -13.91 -2.75
N LEU A 97 1.29 -12.99 -3.58
CA LEU A 97 0.73 -12.67 -4.90
C LEU A 97 1.07 -13.70 -5.99
N ALA A 98 2.16 -14.44 -5.85
CA ALA A 98 2.67 -15.32 -6.91
C ALA A 98 1.70 -16.42 -7.37
N PRO A 99 0.97 -17.13 -6.48
CA PRO A 99 0.08 -18.22 -6.86
C PRO A 99 -1.28 -17.77 -7.40
N VAL A 100 -1.63 -16.48 -7.29
CA VAL A 100 -2.98 -15.96 -7.59
C VAL A 100 -3.21 -15.93 -9.09
N LYS A 101 -4.15 -16.75 -9.56
CA LYS A 101 -4.54 -16.86 -10.98
C LYS A 101 -6.04 -16.86 -11.21
N GLN A 102 -6.83 -17.06 -10.16
CA GLN A 102 -8.28 -17.14 -10.19
C GLN A 102 -8.85 -16.35 -9.03
N ALA A 103 -10.09 -15.91 -9.19
CA ALA A 103 -10.87 -15.20 -8.19
C ALA A 103 -12.22 -15.91 -8.01
N SER A 104 -12.76 -15.89 -6.80
CA SER A 104 -14.02 -16.55 -6.49
C SER A 104 -14.64 -16.04 -5.20
N GLY A 105 -15.91 -16.37 -4.96
CA GLY A 105 -16.64 -15.98 -3.76
C GLY A 105 -17.32 -14.61 -3.90
N GLY A 106 -17.92 -14.16 -2.80
CA GLY A 106 -18.57 -12.86 -2.72
C GLY A 106 -17.61 -11.74 -2.33
N ASN A 107 -18.19 -10.61 -1.95
CA ASN A 107 -17.46 -9.41 -1.54
C ASN A 107 -17.94 -9.00 -0.15
N HIS A 108 -17.07 -9.13 0.88
CA HIS A 108 -17.39 -8.77 2.25
C HIS A 108 -16.16 -8.15 2.91
N LEU A 109 -16.16 -6.82 3.10
CA LEU A 109 -14.96 -6.07 3.42
C LEU A 109 -14.69 -5.88 4.93
N ILE A 110 -15.65 -6.16 5.82
CA ILE A 110 -15.49 -5.81 7.24
C ILE A 110 -14.38 -6.61 7.93
N ASP A 111 -14.35 -7.95 7.75
CA ASP A 111 -13.31 -8.80 8.35
C ASP A 111 -11.90 -8.44 7.83
N PRO A 112 -11.69 -8.22 6.51
CA PRO A 112 -10.45 -7.67 5.99
C PRO A 112 -10.03 -6.36 6.64
N LEU A 113 -10.95 -5.40 6.84
CA LEU A 113 -10.63 -4.13 7.50
C LEU A 113 -10.29 -4.30 8.97
N GLU A 114 -10.98 -5.16 9.68
CA GLU A 114 -10.66 -5.48 11.08
C GLU A 114 -9.27 -6.10 11.19
N ARG A 115 -8.94 -7.01 10.28
CA ARG A 115 -7.60 -7.61 10.24
C ARG A 115 -6.51 -6.61 9.90
N CYS A 116 -6.75 -5.73 8.92
CA CYS A 116 -5.84 -4.61 8.61
C CYS A 116 -5.63 -3.71 9.82
N HIS A 117 -6.71 -3.35 10.52
CA HIS A 117 -6.64 -2.52 11.72
C HIS A 117 -5.74 -3.14 12.79
N GLN A 118 -5.98 -4.43 13.13
CA GLN A 118 -5.16 -5.17 14.10
C GLN A 118 -3.68 -5.22 13.71
N ILE A 119 -3.38 -5.35 12.42
CA ILE A 119 -2.01 -5.36 11.91
C ILE A 119 -1.39 -3.98 12.06
N LEU A 120 -2.07 -2.93 11.57
CA LEU A 120 -1.55 -1.57 11.56
C LEU A 120 -1.46 -0.93 12.95
N ASP A 121 -2.24 -1.39 13.92
CA ASP A 121 -2.13 -0.93 15.31
C ASP A 121 -0.78 -1.29 15.95
N ARG A 122 -0.15 -2.37 15.51
CA ARG A 122 1.20 -2.75 15.95
C ARG A 122 2.30 -1.81 15.42
N PHE A 123 1.95 -0.94 14.48
CA PHE A 123 2.85 0.02 13.83
C PHE A 123 2.45 1.48 14.12
N LYS A 124 1.81 1.73 15.26
CA LYS A 124 1.34 3.09 15.62
C LYS A 124 2.45 4.12 15.78
N ASP A 125 3.68 3.69 15.98
CA ASP A 125 4.86 4.54 16.06
C ASP A 125 5.46 4.85 14.66
N ASP A 126 5.02 4.16 13.60
CA ASP A 126 5.43 4.45 12.23
C ASP A 126 4.80 5.78 11.75
N PRO A 127 5.54 6.59 10.97
CA PRO A 127 5.11 7.94 10.62
C PRO A 127 3.88 7.98 9.69
N ASP A 128 3.62 6.91 8.95
CA ASP A 128 2.47 6.80 8.06
C ASP A 128 1.94 5.36 8.03
N ARG A 129 0.65 5.21 8.27
CA ARG A 129 -0.05 3.92 8.24
C ARG A 129 -1.12 3.95 7.17
N VAL A 130 -1.03 3.03 6.22
CA VAL A 130 -1.86 3.08 5.00
C VAL A 130 -2.56 1.76 4.75
N VAL A 131 -3.84 1.82 4.41
CA VAL A 131 -4.58 0.77 3.72
C VAL A 131 -4.69 1.17 2.27
N ALA A 132 -4.04 0.44 1.37
CA ALA A 132 -4.20 0.56 -0.08
C ALA A 132 -5.22 -0.48 -0.53
N LEU A 133 -6.42 -0.07 -0.93
CA LEU A 133 -7.55 -0.94 -1.20
C LEU A 133 -7.94 -0.89 -2.67
N PHE A 134 -8.02 -2.06 -3.30
CA PHE A 134 -8.49 -2.22 -4.66
C PHE A 134 -9.60 -3.26 -4.76
N GLY A 135 -10.65 -2.95 -5.54
CA GLY A 135 -11.75 -3.86 -5.85
C GLY A 135 -12.64 -3.37 -6.99
N ASP A 136 -13.59 -4.22 -7.43
CA ASP A 136 -14.56 -3.90 -8.46
C ASP A 136 -16.02 -3.95 -7.96
N GLY A 137 -16.20 -4.17 -6.65
CA GLY A 137 -17.49 -4.29 -6.00
C GLY A 137 -17.85 -3.14 -5.07
N ASP A 138 -18.95 -3.33 -4.35
CA ASP A 138 -19.47 -2.38 -3.37
C ASP A 138 -18.80 -2.54 -2.00
N LEU A 139 -18.90 -1.51 -1.15
CA LEU A 139 -18.48 -1.55 0.25
C LEU A 139 -19.51 -2.35 1.09
N THR A 140 -19.41 -3.66 1.08
CA THR A 140 -20.38 -4.54 1.76
C THR A 140 -19.83 -5.09 3.08
N PRO A 141 -20.58 -5.02 4.21
CA PRO A 141 -21.80 -4.24 4.43
C PRO A 141 -21.49 -2.74 4.67
N LYS A 142 -22.07 -1.87 3.84
CA LYS A 142 -21.70 -0.46 3.72
C LYS A 142 -21.64 0.30 5.05
N GLY A 143 -22.68 0.22 5.88
CA GLY A 143 -22.73 0.95 7.16
C GLY A 143 -21.61 0.55 8.11
N GLN A 144 -21.31 -0.74 8.23
CA GLN A 144 -20.24 -1.24 9.10
C GLN A 144 -18.87 -0.86 8.54
N VAL A 145 -18.67 -0.97 7.22
CA VAL A 145 -17.43 -0.58 6.55
C VAL A 145 -17.15 0.91 6.76
N LEU A 146 -18.13 1.80 6.54
CA LEU A 146 -17.98 3.23 6.74
C LEU A 146 -17.64 3.58 8.21
N SER A 147 -18.30 2.94 9.16
CA SER A 147 -18.02 3.11 10.59
C SER A 147 -16.59 2.66 10.94
N LYS A 148 -16.17 1.50 10.43
CA LYS A 148 -14.83 0.97 10.67
C LYS A 148 -13.74 1.85 10.06
N VAL A 149 -13.94 2.32 8.83
CA VAL A 149 -13.03 3.26 8.17
C VAL A 149 -12.93 4.57 8.93
N ALA A 150 -14.05 5.12 9.41
CA ALA A 150 -14.04 6.33 10.22
C ALA A 150 -13.24 6.17 11.51
N GLN A 151 -13.39 5.01 12.19
CA GLN A 151 -12.58 4.67 13.36
C GLN A 151 -11.09 4.64 13.00
N MET A 152 -10.70 3.91 11.96
CA MET A 152 -9.31 3.78 11.54
C MET A 152 -8.69 5.12 11.13
N LYS A 153 -9.46 5.97 10.44
CA LYS A 153 -9.02 7.34 10.09
C LYS A 153 -8.80 8.21 11.33
N ALA A 154 -9.65 8.11 12.34
CA ALA A 154 -9.48 8.82 13.62
C ALA A 154 -8.19 8.40 14.36
N GLU A 155 -7.71 7.19 14.09
CA GLU A 155 -6.45 6.66 14.59
C GLU A 155 -5.24 6.95 13.66
N ASN A 156 -5.38 7.89 12.71
CA ASN A 156 -4.37 8.28 11.72
C ASN A 156 -3.96 7.15 10.75
N ILE A 157 -4.89 6.28 10.35
CA ILE A 157 -4.70 5.34 9.26
C ILE A 157 -5.29 5.93 7.99
N ARG A 158 -4.48 6.11 6.95
CA ARG A 158 -4.91 6.64 5.66
C ARG A 158 -5.44 5.54 4.75
N PHE A 159 -6.37 5.90 3.89
CA PHE A 159 -6.93 5.01 2.87
C PHE A 159 -6.57 5.54 1.48
N VAL A 160 -5.88 4.75 0.71
CA VAL A 160 -5.62 4.96 -0.72
C VAL A 160 -6.43 3.93 -1.48
N THR A 161 -7.35 4.35 -2.31
CA THR A 161 -8.33 3.42 -2.90
C THR A 161 -8.37 3.50 -4.41
N ARG A 162 -8.62 2.38 -5.07
CA ARG A 162 -8.92 2.32 -6.51
C ARG A 162 -10.08 1.35 -6.74
N GLY A 163 -11.06 1.81 -7.51
CA GLY A 163 -12.21 1.02 -7.94
C GLY A 163 -12.20 0.78 -9.43
N LEU A 164 -12.44 -0.45 -9.86
CA LEU A 164 -12.59 -0.78 -11.28
C LEU A 164 -14.02 -0.48 -11.73
N GLY A 165 -14.14 0.45 -12.69
CA GLY A 165 -15.41 0.96 -13.17
C GLY A 165 -15.94 2.11 -12.31
N SER A 166 -16.91 2.87 -12.87
CA SER A 166 -17.40 4.10 -12.26
C SER A 166 -18.13 3.88 -10.93
N ALA A 167 -18.90 2.82 -10.81
CA ALA A 167 -19.64 2.51 -9.58
C ALA A 167 -18.71 2.18 -8.42
N ALA A 168 -17.76 1.24 -8.61
CA ALA A 168 -16.76 0.89 -7.61
C ALA A 168 -15.86 2.10 -7.26
N ALA A 169 -15.45 2.88 -8.25
CA ALA A 169 -14.67 4.09 -8.03
C ALA A 169 -15.40 5.11 -7.14
N GLN A 170 -16.69 5.30 -7.35
CA GLN A 170 -17.52 6.19 -6.54
C GLN A 170 -17.62 5.66 -5.10
N GLU A 171 -17.90 4.38 -4.92
CA GLU A 171 -17.98 3.75 -3.59
C GLU A 171 -16.65 3.85 -2.84
N PHE A 172 -15.55 3.42 -3.44
CA PHE A 172 -14.23 3.50 -2.83
C PHE A 172 -13.73 4.93 -2.62
N GLY A 173 -14.17 5.89 -3.45
CA GLY A 173 -13.92 7.31 -3.27
C GLY A 173 -14.46 7.84 -1.94
N THR A 174 -15.57 7.30 -1.43
CA THR A 174 -16.18 7.73 -0.15
C THR A 174 -15.27 7.44 1.05
N ILE A 175 -14.44 6.42 0.96
CA ILE A 175 -13.51 6.03 2.03
C ILE A 175 -12.08 6.45 1.77
N SER A 176 -11.75 6.96 0.58
CA SER A 176 -10.42 7.44 0.25
C SER A 176 -9.96 8.59 1.16
N SER A 177 -8.66 8.70 1.36
CA SER A 177 -7.99 9.87 1.93
C SER A 177 -7.36 10.75 0.86
N GLU A 178 -7.55 10.38 -0.41
CA GLU A 178 -7.15 11.14 -1.59
C GLU A 178 -8.35 11.85 -2.21
N GLU A 179 -8.08 12.69 -3.21
CA GLU A 179 -9.14 13.30 -4.02
C GLU A 179 -9.98 12.20 -4.70
N PRO A 180 -11.31 12.32 -4.72
CA PRO A 180 -12.21 11.29 -5.27
C PRO A 180 -11.90 10.91 -6.73
N SER A 181 -11.41 11.85 -7.54
CA SER A 181 -11.02 11.62 -8.94
C SER A 181 -9.87 10.62 -9.09
N SER A 182 -9.05 10.44 -8.06
CA SER A 182 -7.95 9.48 -8.08
C SER A 182 -8.42 8.03 -7.94
N ALA A 183 -9.65 7.79 -7.47
CA ALA A 183 -10.14 6.45 -7.16
C ALA A 183 -10.57 5.62 -8.38
N ALA A 184 -10.67 6.21 -9.59
CA ALA A 184 -11.23 5.56 -10.76
C ALA A 184 -10.19 4.84 -11.62
N ILE A 185 -10.45 3.57 -11.94
CA ILE A 185 -9.82 2.83 -13.03
C ILE A 185 -10.89 2.54 -14.06
N GLY A 186 -10.73 3.08 -15.28
CA GLY A 186 -11.79 3.04 -16.30
C GLY A 186 -12.06 1.64 -16.83
N ASP A 187 -11.02 0.87 -17.10
CA ASP A 187 -11.13 -0.46 -17.71
C ASP A 187 -10.03 -1.43 -17.24
N VAL A 188 -10.14 -2.68 -17.67
CA VAL A 188 -9.18 -3.75 -17.34
C VAL A 188 -7.78 -3.47 -17.91
N GLY A 189 -7.67 -2.74 -19.02
CA GLY A 189 -6.39 -2.38 -19.65
C GLY A 189 -5.55 -1.46 -18.77
N GLY A 190 -6.19 -0.52 -18.08
CA GLY A 190 -5.55 0.41 -17.13
C GLY A 190 -5.38 -0.14 -15.71
N LEU A 191 -5.84 -1.36 -15.45
CA LEU A 191 -5.94 -1.90 -14.10
C LEU A 191 -4.58 -2.02 -13.38
N ALA A 192 -3.59 -2.59 -14.06
CA ALA A 192 -2.27 -2.78 -13.46
C ALA A 192 -1.61 -1.43 -13.14
N ASP A 193 -1.68 -0.47 -14.06
CA ASP A 193 -1.11 0.86 -13.86
C ASP A 193 -1.88 1.62 -12.77
N GLY A 194 -3.21 1.51 -12.74
CA GLY A 194 -4.04 2.11 -11.70
C GLY A 194 -3.70 1.62 -10.29
N ILE A 195 -3.42 0.33 -10.11
CA ILE A 195 -2.99 -0.22 -8.83
C ILE A 195 -1.56 0.23 -8.51
N ALA A 196 -0.64 0.18 -9.49
CA ALA A 196 0.73 0.64 -9.31
C ALA A 196 0.78 2.11 -8.87
N THR A 197 -0.03 2.99 -9.48
CA THR A 197 -0.05 4.43 -9.14
C THR A 197 -0.49 4.73 -7.70
N MET A 198 -1.12 3.80 -6.99
CA MET A 198 -1.35 3.96 -5.55
C MET A 198 -0.05 4.15 -4.77
N ALA A 199 1.05 3.59 -5.23
CA ALA A 199 2.35 3.76 -4.60
C ALA A 199 2.84 5.23 -4.65
N ALA A 200 2.45 6.01 -5.65
CA ALA A 200 2.78 7.44 -5.72
C ALA A 200 2.19 8.27 -4.56
N SER A 201 1.12 7.76 -3.93
CA SER A 201 0.50 8.35 -2.75
C SER A 201 1.21 7.98 -1.44
N LEU A 202 2.14 7.03 -1.51
CA LEU A 202 3.04 6.67 -0.43
C LEU A 202 4.25 7.62 -0.44
N LYS A 203 4.03 8.90 -0.25
CA LYS A 203 5.13 9.85 -0.21
C LYS A 203 5.86 9.74 1.13
N PRO A 204 7.21 9.63 1.13
CA PRO A 204 7.93 10.00 2.33
C PRO A 204 7.52 11.44 2.62
N ARG A 205 7.05 11.74 3.83
CA ARG A 205 6.86 13.13 4.26
C ARG A 205 8.24 13.78 4.19
N GLY A 206 8.56 14.34 3.00
CA GLY A 206 9.69 15.18 2.81
C GLY A 206 9.56 16.32 3.80
N LEU A 207 10.66 16.68 4.42
CA LEU A 207 10.85 17.91 5.15
C LEU A 207 10.15 19.02 4.36
N ALA A 208 9.03 19.50 4.90
CA ALA A 208 8.50 20.77 4.48
C ALA A 208 9.59 21.79 4.82
N GLY A 209 10.22 22.34 3.78
CA GLY A 209 11.19 23.39 3.88
C GLY A 209 10.58 24.67 4.47
#